data_42f7bc0e6a83165263bb7c39e8081349
#
_entry.id   42f7bc0e6a83165263bb7c39e8081349
#
_cell.length_a   1.000
_cell.length_b   1.000
_cell.length_c   1.000
_cell.angle_alpha   90.00
_cell.angle_beta   90.00
_cell.angle_gamma   90.00
#
_symmetry.space_group_name_H-M   'P 1'
#
loop_
_entity.id
_entity.type
_entity.pdbx_description
1 polymer ?
#
loop_
_entity_poly.entity_id
_entity_poly.type
_entity_poly.pdbx_seq_one_letter_code
_entity_poly.pdbx_strand_id
1 'polypeptide(L)'
;TFNFLGVDYPVTEYTVNASGLYEYAFNVVAPHQMKEMVYATFSAEYEGEVYTSAAQEYSIWTYCNNQLTKNSANPAYKKVMALLVDILNYGAAAQTYQNYKVTNLANAELTAAQKALGNQDVITYTDEKQLKNEIPANGIADIKVVGLTLQDSVVMNFKFELLNGAAKDGLVAVITAEPSLRVEISPVVELTDTI
;
A
#
# COMPACT_ATOMS: atom_id res chain seq x y z
N THR A 1 0.75 -24.04 -3.61
CA THR A 1 1.96 -23.56 -2.93
C THR A 1 2.54 -22.39 -3.69
N PHE A 2 2.93 -21.35 -2.98
CA PHE A 2 3.78 -20.29 -3.52
C PHE A 2 5.20 -20.48 -2.99
N ASN A 3 6.21 -20.33 -3.86
CA ASN A 3 7.61 -20.24 -3.45
C ASN A 3 8.09 -18.80 -3.65
N PHE A 4 8.69 -18.22 -2.62
CA PHE A 4 9.24 -16.88 -2.66
C PHE A 4 10.57 -16.84 -1.91
N LEU A 5 11.62 -16.39 -2.61
CA LEU A 5 12.99 -16.36 -2.11
C LEU A 5 13.47 -17.70 -1.52
N GLY A 6 13.03 -18.81 -2.14
CA GLY A 6 13.40 -20.17 -1.71
C GLY A 6 12.60 -20.72 -0.53
N VAL A 7 11.60 -19.99 -0.04
CA VAL A 7 10.69 -20.43 1.03
C VAL A 7 9.35 -20.83 0.44
N ASP A 8 8.83 -21.98 0.82
CA ASP A 8 7.52 -22.47 0.42
C ASP A 8 6.43 -21.97 1.36
N TYR A 9 5.36 -21.44 0.78
CA TYR A 9 4.15 -20.97 1.45
C TYR A 9 2.96 -21.78 0.96
N PRO A 10 2.55 -22.84 1.68
CA PRO A 10 1.34 -23.57 1.36
C PRO A 10 0.13 -22.67 1.65
N VAL A 11 -0.74 -22.50 0.65
CA VAL A 11 -1.99 -21.73 0.78
C VAL A 11 -3.15 -22.65 0.42
N THR A 12 -4.07 -22.82 1.35
CA THR A 12 -5.28 -23.65 1.21
C THR A 12 -6.55 -22.81 1.15
N GLU A 13 -6.49 -21.57 1.67
CA GLU A 13 -7.63 -20.66 1.64
C GLU A 13 -7.77 -20.03 0.25
N TYR A 14 -8.99 -19.96 -0.23
CA TYR A 14 -9.33 -19.39 -1.53
C TYR A 14 -10.65 -18.63 -1.49
N THR A 15 -10.82 -17.74 -2.46
CA THR A 15 -12.12 -17.16 -2.78
C THR A 15 -12.57 -17.66 -4.15
N VAL A 16 -13.89 -17.59 -4.42
CA VAL A 16 -14.44 -17.91 -5.73
C VAL A 16 -14.97 -16.63 -6.34
N ASN A 17 -14.44 -16.23 -7.49
CA ASN A 17 -14.88 -15.02 -8.17
C ASN A 17 -16.22 -15.20 -8.90
N ALA A 18 -16.75 -14.12 -9.47
CA ALA A 18 -18.02 -14.12 -10.18
C ALA A 18 -18.06 -15.06 -11.41
N SER A 19 -16.92 -15.49 -11.92
CA SER A 19 -16.79 -16.44 -13.04
C SER A 19 -16.62 -17.88 -12.57
N GLY A 20 -16.70 -18.15 -11.26
CA GLY A 20 -16.54 -19.49 -10.69
C GLY A 20 -15.08 -19.96 -10.60
N LEU A 21 -14.09 -19.06 -10.76
CA LEU A 21 -12.67 -19.40 -10.65
C LEU A 21 -12.20 -19.28 -9.21
N TYR A 22 -11.33 -20.21 -8.81
CA TYR A 22 -10.68 -20.21 -7.51
C TYR A 22 -9.51 -19.23 -7.51
N GLU A 23 -9.49 -18.33 -6.53
CA GLU A 23 -8.46 -17.31 -6.37
C GLU A 23 -7.72 -17.52 -5.05
N TYR A 24 -6.40 -17.64 -5.12
CA TYR A 24 -5.49 -17.78 -3.99
C TYR A 24 -4.67 -16.50 -3.86
N ALA A 25 -4.65 -15.91 -2.68
CA ALA A 25 -3.89 -14.69 -2.42
C ALA A 25 -2.50 -15.01 -1.83
N PHE A 26 -1.49 -14.25 -2.28
CA PHE A 26 -0.15 -14.25 -1.72
C PHE A 26 0.28 -12.81 -1.45
N ASN A 27 0.43 -12.44 -0.18
CA ASN A 27 0.62 -11.06 0.27
C ASN A 27 1.93 -10.83 1.07
N VAL A 28 2.93 -11.72 0.88
CA VAL A 28 4.19 -11.68 1.65
C VAL A 28 5.24 -10.74 1.01
N VAL A 29 5.05 -10.35 -0.26
CA VAL A 29 6.04 -9.57 -1.00
C VAL A 29 6.11 -8.14 -0.47
N ALA A 30 7.24 -7.78 0.13
CA ALA A 30 7.48 -6.42 0.59
C ALA A 30 7.78 -5.44 -0.57
N PRO A 31 7.52 -4.13 -0.43
CA PRO A 31 7.72 -3.16 -1.51
C PRO A 31 9.13 -3.16 -2.11
N HIS A 32 10.18 -3.32 -1.31
CA HIS A 32 11.56 -3.40 -1.79
C HIS A 32 11.86 -4.70 -2.55
N GLN A 33 10.99 -5.70 -2.46
CA GLN A 33 11.11 -7.02 -3.10
C GLN A 33 10.22 -7.17 -4.34
N MET A 34 9.59 -6.11 -4.83
CA MET A 34 8.60 -6.20 -5.92
C MET A 34 9.17 -6.72 -7.26
N LYS A 35 10.49 -6.75 -7.43
CA LYS A 35 11.17 -7.37 -8.57
C LYS A 35 11.45 -8.86 -8.39
N GLU A 36 11.32 -9.38 -7.16
CA GLU A 36 11.54 -10.80 -6.91
C GLU A 36 10.40 -11.64 -7.48
N MET A 37 10.76 -12.77 -8.07
CA MET A 37 9.77 -13.70 -8.65
C MET A 37 9.10 -14.52 -7.56
N VAL A 38 7.78 -14.63 -7.68
CA VAL A 38 6.96 -15.60 -6.96
C VAL A 38 6.66 -16.74 -7.92
N TYR A 39 6.90 -17.96 -7.48
CA TYR A 39 6.60 -19.17 -8.23
C TYR A 39 5.37 -19.82 -7.63
N ALA A 40 4.33 -20.03 -8.42
CA ALA A 40 3.09 -20.67 -8.00
C ALA A 40 2.95 -22.05 -8.63
N THR A 41 2.68 -23.07 -7.80
CA THR A 41 2.31 -24.41 -8.23
C THR A 41 0.95 -24.77 -7.65
N PHE A 42 0.13 -25.43 -8.42
CA PHE A 42 -1.14 -26.00 -8.00
C PHE A 42 -1.02 -27.51 -7.94
N SER A 43 -1.49 -28.09 -6.84
CA SER A 43 -1.57 -29.55 -6.70
C SER A 43 -2.99 -29.94 -6.33
N ALA A 44 -3.48 -31.01 -6.94
CA ALA A 44 -4.79 -31.60 -6.66
C ALA A 44 -4.63 -33.11 -6.52
N GLU A 45 -5.36 -33.69 -5.59
CA GLU A 45 -5.48 -35.14 -5.44
C GLU A 45 -6.74 -35.63 -6.15
N TYR A 46 -6.59 -36.63 -7.01
CA TYR A 46 -7.69 -37.30 -7.69
C TYR A 46 -7.42 -38.80 -7.73
N GLU A 47 -8.39 -39.60 -7.26
CA GLU A 47 -8.29 -41.09 -7.19
C GLU A 47 -7.04 -41.60 -6.43
N GLY A 48 -6.58 -40.85 -5.41
CA GLY A 48 -5.40 -41.20 -4.61
C GLY A 48 -4.06 -40.81 -5.24
N GLU A 49 -4.08 -40.17 -6.41
CA GLU A 49 -2.88 -39.65 -7.07
C GLU A 49 -2.80 -38.13 -6.99
N VAL A 50 -1.59 -37.58 -6.79
CA VAL A 50 -1.34 -36.13 -6.70
C VAL A 50 -0.84 -35.62 -8.05
N TYR A 51 -1.59 -34.73 -8.63
CA TYR A 51 -1.25 -34.02 -9.86
C TYR A 51 -0.74 -32.61 -9.51
N THR A 52 0.43 -32.25 -10.02
CA THR A 52 1.03 -30.92 -9.77
C THR A 52 1.28 -30.20 -11.09
N SER A 53 0.85 -28.95 -11.17
CA SER A 53 1.09 -28.10 -12.34
C SER A 53 2.58 -27.74 -12.49
N ALA A 54 2.99 -27.33 -13.70
CA ALA A 54 4.23 -26.59 -13.86
C ALA A 54 4.17 -25.29 -13.04
N ALA A 55 5.33 -24.87 -12.54
CA ALA A 55 5.44 -23.59 -11.82
C ALA A 55 5.14 -22.43 -12.77
N GLN A 56 4.30 -21.50 -12.31
CA GLN A 56 4.07 -20.22 -12.98
C GLN A 56 4.83 -19.15 -12.19
N GLU A 57 5.61 -18.35 -12.89
CA GLU A 57 6.40 -17.28 -12.27
C GLU A 57 5.82 -15.92 -12.60
N TYR A 58 5.77 -15.04 -11.60
CA TYR A 58 5.31 -13.67 -11.75
C TYR A 58 5.88 -12.76 -10.67
N SER A 59 5.91 -11.46 -10.93
CA SER A 59 6.28 -10.46 -9.93
C SER A 59 5.40 -9.21 -10.06
N ILE A 60 5.37 -8.39 -9.00
CA ILE A 60 4.68 -7.09 -9.05
C ILE A 60 5.29 -6.22 -10.15
N TRP A 61 6.61 -6.22 -10.27
CA TRP A 61 7.33 -5.50 -11.32
C TRP A 61 6.92 -5.96 -12.73
N THR A 62 6.85 -7.27 -12.97
CA THR A 62 6.42 -7.85 -14.25
C THR A 62 4.99 -7.41 -14.58
N TYR A 63 4.07 -7.44 -13.60
CA TYR A 63 2.71 -6.95 -13.79
C TYR A 63 2.70 -5.49 -14.24
N CYS A 64 3.37 -4.61 -13.49
CA CYS A 64 3.38 -3.18 -13.77
C CYS A 64 3.91 -2.89 -15.19
N ASN A 65 5.05 -3.49 -15.57
CA ASN A 65 5.65 -3.26 -16.88
C ASN A 65 4.80 -3.82 -18.03
N ASN A 66 4.20 -4.99 -17.88
CA ASN A 66 3.29 -5.56 -18.87
C ASN A 66 2.08 -4.64 -19.10
N GLN A 67 1.48 -4.12 -18.03
CA GLN A 67 0.33 -3.21 -18.14
C GLN A 67 0.73 -1.86 -18.74
N LEU A 68 1.87 -1.30 -18.35
CA LEU A 68 2.40 -0.05 -18.92
C LEU A 68 2.67 -0.18 -20.42
N THR A 69 3.18 -1.33 -20.87
CA THR A 69 3.44 -1.58 -22.29
C THR A 69 2.14 -1.80 -23.06
N LYS A 70 1.26 -2.68 -22.56
CA LYS A 70 0.01 -3.08 -23.23
C LYS A 70 -0.96 -1.92 -23.41
N ASN A 71 -1.02 -1.02 -22.46
CA ASN A 71 -2.02 0.06 -22.39
C ASN A 71 -1.46 1.43 -22.76
N SER A 72 -0.22 1.53 -23.22
CA SER A 72 0.50 2.78 -23.48
C SER A 72 -0.24 3.79 -24.38
N ALA A 73 -1.05 3.31 -25.32
CA ALA A 73 -1.80 4.12 -26.27
C ALA A 73 -3.27 4.32 -25.87
N ASN A 74 -3.75 3.77 -24.74
CA ASN A 74 -5.16 3.83 -24.38
C ASN A 74 -5.44 4.94 -23.33
N PRO A 75 -6.11 6.05 -23.73
CA PRO A 75 -6.38 7.16 -22.82
C PRO A 75 -7.23 6.78 -21.60
N ALA A 76 -8.10 5.75 -21.71
CA ALA A 76 -8.93 5.29 -20.60
C ALA A 76 -8.10 4.71 -19.44
N TYR A 77 -6.88 4.25 -19.73
CA TYR A 77 -5.98 3.67 -18.73
C TYR A 77 -4.96 4.67 -18.16
N LYS A 78 -5.03 5.95 -18.52
CA LYS A 78 -4.04 6.97 -18.10
C LYS A 78 -3.85 6.99 -16.57
N LYS A 79 -4.95 6.99 -15.80
CA LYS A 79 -4.89 6.98 -14.33
C LYS A 79 -4.29 5.69 -13.77
N VAL A 80 -4.63 4.56 -14.37
CA VAL A 80 -4.06 3.26 -13.99
C VAL A 80 -2.57 3.23 -14.28
N MET A 81 -2.13 3.72 -15.44
CA MET A 81 -0.72 3.82 -15.78
C MET A 81 0.05 4.74 -14.84
N ALA A 82 -0.53 5.88 -14.44
CA ALA A 82 0.06 6.76 -13.43
C ALA A 82 0.25 6.02 -12.10
N LEU A 83 -0.78 5.32 -11.62
CA LEU A 83 -0.70 4.49 -10.42
C LEU A 83 0.40 3.42 -10.50
N LEU A 84 0.53 2.74 -11.65
CA LEU A 84 1.57 1.72 -11.82
C LEU A 84 2.98 2.32 -11.78
N VAL A 85 3.16 3.51 -12.36
CA VAL A 85 4.43 4.26 -12.26
C VAL A 85 4.72 4.63 -10.80
N ASP A 86 3.72 5.07 -10.05
CA ASP A 86 3.89 5.43 -8.64
C ASP A 86 4.18 4.20 -7.77
N ILE A 87 3.59 3.04 -8.07
CA ILE A 87 3.94 1.76 -7.43
C ILE A 87 5.42 1.42 -7.67
N LEU A 88 5.91 1.56 -8.90
CA LEU A 88 7.33 1.31 -9.22
C LEU A 88 8.27 2.31 -8.54
N ASN A 89 7.86 3.58 -8.46
CA ASN A 89 8.60 4.61 -7.73
C ASN A 89 8.66 4.31 -6.23
N TYR A 90 7.55 3.87 -5.65
CA TYR A 90 7.49 3.45 -4.25
C TYR A 90 8.42 2.26 -3.98
N GLY A 91 8.43 1.26 -4.87
CA GLY A 91 9.35 0.13 -4.77
C GLY A 91 10.81 0.55 -4.82
N ALA A 92 11.16 1.45 -5.73
CA ALA A 92 12.52 1.98 -5.84
C ALA A 92 12.95 2.76 -4.59
N ALA A 93 12.04 3.57 -4.03
CA ALA A 93 12.28 4.28 -2.77
C ALA A 93 12.48 3.30 -1.60
N ALA A 94 11.64 2.26 -1.52
CA ALA A 94 11.76 1.21 -0.50
C ALA A 94 13.08 0.42 -0.64
N GLN A 95 13.51 0.10 -1.87
CA GLN A 95 14.81 -0.52 -2.12
C GLN A 95 15.96 0.36 -1.62
N THR A 96 15.90 1.66 -1.91
CA THR A 96 16.93 2.62 -1.46
C THR A 96 16.94 2.72 0.07
N TYR A 97 15.78 2.84 0.69
CA TYR A 97 15.66 2.94 2.14
C TYR A 97 16.18 1.69 2.87
N GLN A 98 15.87 0.49 2.35
CA GLN A 98 16.30 -0.78 2.90
C GLN A 98 17.73 -1.20 2.46
N ASN A 99 18.40 -0.41 1.63
CA ASN A 99 19.66 -0.76 0.97
C ASN A 99 19.60 -2.12 0.25
N TYR A 100 18.47 -2.39 -0.40
CA TYR A 100 18.18 -3.67 -1.05
C TYR A 100 18.29 -3.56 -2.58
N LYS A 101 19.26 -4.27 -3.17
CA LYS A 101 19.48 -4.31 -4.64
C LYS A 101 19.41 -2.94 -5.32
N VAL A 102 20.01 -1.92 -4.71
CA VAL A 102 19.96 -0.50 -5.14
C VAL A 102 20.54 -0.25 -6.54
N THR A 103 21.29 -1.19 -7.09
CA THR A 103 21.81 -1.12 -8.48
C THR A 103 20.76 -1.53 -9.53
N ASN A 104 19.61 -2.06 -9.10
CA ASN A 104 18.53 -2.53 -9.96
C ASN A 104 17.17 -2.09 -9.42
N LEU A 105 16.94 -0.77 -9.37
CA LEU A 105 15.71 -0.20 -8.83
C LEU A 105 14.47 -0.57 -9.66
N ALA A 106 13.33 -0.65 -9.02
CA ALA A 106 12.07 -1.04 -9.63
C ALA A 106 11.64 -0.09 -10.76
N ASN A 107 12.00 1.19 -10.67
CA ASN A 107 11.66 2.23 -11.65
C ASN A 107 12.78 2.53 -12.67
N ALA A 108 13.89 1.76 -12.65
CA ALA A 108 15.06 2.05 -13.49
C ALA A 108 14.76 1.99 -14.99
N GLU A 109 13.84 1.12 -15.38
CA GLU A 109 13.50 0.86 -16.79
C GLU A 109 12.36 1.74 -17.33
N LEU A 110 11.76 2.59 -16.49
CA LEU A 110 10.72 3.51 -16.93
C LEU A 110 11.27 4.51 -17.96
N THR A 111 10.58 4.62 -19.09
CA THR A 111 10.86 5.64 -20.10
C THR A 111 10.53 7.04 -19.56
N ALA A 112 11.05 8.09 -20.20
CA ALA A 112 10.73 9.47 -19.84
C ALA A 112 9.24 9.77 -19.94
N ALA A 113 8.55 9.21 -20.95
CA ALA A 113 7.11 9.37 -21.12
C ALA A 113 6.32 8.67 -19.97
N GLN A 114 6.76 7.50 -19.53
CA GLN A 114 6.14 6.82 -18.39
C GLN A 114 6.38 7.57 -17.09
N LYS A 115 7.59 8.04 -16.84
CA LYS A 115 7.91 8.86 -15.66
C LYS A 115 7.05 10.11 -15.56
N ALA A 116 6.70 10.73 -16.71
CA ALA A 116 5.85 11.89 -16.76
C ALA A 116 4.37 11.58 -16.42
N LEU A 117 3.96 10.31 -16.35
CA LEU A 117 2.62 9.92 -15.90
C LEU A 117 2.50 9.90 -14.38
N GLY A 118 3.59 9.56 -13.69
CA GLY A 118 3.60 9.58 -12.23
C GLY A 118 3.45 11.00 -11.68
N ASN A 119 2.97 11.10 -10.47
CA ASN A 119 2.80 12.38 -9.76
C ASN A 119 1.91 13.42 -10.46
N GLN A 120 1.06 13.04 -11.41
CA GLN A 120 0.18 13.99 -12.11
C GLN A 120 -0.93 14.55 -11.22
N ASP A 121 -1.31 13.80 -10.20
CA ASP A 121 -2.37 14.18 -9.25
C ASP A 121 -1.83 14.20 -7.80
N VAL A 122 -0.52 14.33 -7.61
CA VAL A 122 0.04 14.53 -6.27
C VAL A 122 -0.45 15.88 -5.76
N ILE A 123 -1.30 15.83 -4.77
CA ILE A 123 -1.60 16.99 -3.94
C ILE A 123 -0.27 17.35 -3.26
N THR A 124 0.40 18.35 -3.79
CA THR A 124 1.56 18.93 -3.12
C THR A 124 1.03 19.67 -1.91
N TYR A 125 1.11 19.06 -0.74
CA TYR A 125 0.88 19.78 0.51
C TYR A 125 2.04 20.77 0.68
N THR A 126 1.89 21.94 0.07
CA THR A 126 2.88 23.01 0.15
C THR A 126 2.83 23.76 1.47
N ASP A 127 1.88 23.42 2.34
CA ASP A 127 1.67 24.15 3.58
C ASP A 127 1.53 23.17 4.76
N GLU A 128 2.54 23.11 5.62
CA GLU A 128 2.42 22.48 6.95
C GLU A 128 1.18 22.97 7.71
N LYS A 129 0.63 24.12 7.33
CA LYS A 129 -0.58 24.66 7.90
C LYS A 129 -1.82 23.84 7.59
N GLN A 130 -1.91 23.15 6.47
CA GLN A 130 -3.09 22.33 6.17
C GLN A 130 -3.25 21.14 7.10
N LEU A 131 -2.16 20.62 7.66
CA LEU A 131 -2.22 19.57 8.67
C LEU A 131 -2.34 20.09 10.12
N LYS A 132 -1.98 21.36 10.36
CA LYS A 132 -1.96 21.94 11.72
C LYS A 132 -3.07 22.93 12.02
N ASN A 133 -3.65 23.61 11.02
CA ASN A 133 -4.46 24.82 11.26
C ASN A 133 -5.97 24.62 11.06
N GLU A 134 -6.42 23.47 10.60
CA GLU A 134 -7.86 23.20 10.52
C GLU A 134 -8.42 22.60 11.82
N ILE A 135 -7.56 22.29 12.78
CA ILE A 135 -8.02 22.01 14.13
C ILE A 135 -8.02 23.36 14.85
N PRO A 136 -9.20 23.95 15.07
CA PRO A 136 -9.26 25.18 15.85
C PRO A 136 -8.60 24.88 17.18
N ALA A 137 -7.61 25.69 17.53
CA ALA A 137 -7.01 25.66 18.86
C ALA A 137 -8.16 25.93 19.85
N ASN A 138 -8.78 24.87 20.33
CA ASN A 138 -9.87 24.98 21.30
C ASN A 138 -9.35 25.32 22.70
N GLY A 139 -8.05 25.58 22.81
CA GLY A 139 -7.38 25.89 24.10
C GLY A 139 -7.19 24.65 24.99
N ILE A 140 -7.57 23.46 24.54
CA ILE A 140 -7.52 22.23 25.35
C ILE A 140 -6.37 21.33 24.90
N ALA A 141 -6.12 21.21 23.58
CA ALA A 141 -5.09 20.34 23.03
C ALA A 141 -4.39 20.96 21.83
N ASP A 142 -3.14 20.59 21.63
CA ASP A 142 -2.33 20.94 20.46
C ASP A 142 -1.77 19.67 19.82
N ILE A 143 -1.85 19.57 18.48
CA ILE A 143 -1.27 18.44 17.75
C ILE A 143 0.22 18.68 17.58
N LYS A 144 1.03 17.76 18.07
CA LYS A 144 2.49 17.83 18.01
C LYS A 144 3.06 16.99 16.86
N VAL A 145 2.45 15.85 16.57
CA VAL A 145 2.92 14.91 15.55
C VAL A 145 1.74 14.32 14.82
N VAL A 146 1.86 14.26 13.49
CA VAL A 146 1.01 13.44 12.62
C VAL A 146 1.92 12.48 11.88
N GLY A 147 1.65 11.20 11.99
CA GLY A 147 2.42 10.16 11.34
C GLY A 147 1.52 9.18 10.58
N LEU A 148 2.08 8.57 9.54
CA LEU A 148 1.44 7.48 8.80
C LEU A 148 2.14 6.18 9.12
N THR A 149 1.36 5.15 9.40
CA THR A 149 1.85 3.77 9.48
C THR A 149 1.16 2.95 8.41
N LEU A 150 1.95 2.25 7.60
CA LEU A 150 1.46 1.32 6.59
C LEU A 150 1.54 -0.09 7.16
N GLN A 151 0.38 -0.67 7.39
CA GLN A 151 0.21 -2.07 7.80
C GLN A 151 -0.77 -2.74 6.84
N ASP A 152 -1.74 -3.48 7.34
CA ASP A 152 -2.87 -4.01 6.55
C ASP A 152 -3.77 -2.89 6.03
N SER A 153 -3.67 -1.72 6.62
CA SER A 153 -4.35 -0.48 6.24
C SER A 153 -3.43 0.71 6.42
N VAL A 154 -3.80 1.85 5.84
CA VAL A 154 -3.15 3.12 6.12
C VAL A 154 -3.69 3.66 7.44
N VAL A 155 -2.83 3.73 8.44
CA VAL A 155 -3.18 4.24 9.77
C VAL A 155 -2.56 5.62 9.96
N MET A 156 -3.39 6.59 10.31
CA MET A 156 -2.94 7.92 10.71
C MET A 156 -2.80 7.98 12.24
N ASN A 157 -1.62 8.33 12.70
CA ASN A 157 -1.32 8.48 14.13
C ASN A 157 -1.21 9.96 14.47
N PHE A 158 -1.90 10.38 15.51
CA PHE A 158 -1.87 11.75 16.01
C PHE A 158 -1.33 11.75 17.44
N LYS A 159 -0.36 12.62 17.72
CA LYS A 159 0.10 12.87 19.09
C LYS A 159 -0.35 14.26 19.52
N PHE A 160 -1.04 14.32 20.65
CA PHE A 160 -1.57 15.54 21.21
C PHE A 160 -0.81 15.93 22.50
N GLU A 161 -0.68 17.21 22.74
CA GLU A 161 -0.33 17.76 24.04
C GLU A 161 -1.57 18.43 24.64
N LEU A 162 -1.95 18.06 25.84
CA LEU A 162 -3.02 18.75 26.57
C LEU A 162 -2.51 20.08 27.12
N LEU A 163 -3.26 21.14 26.88
CA LEU A 163 -2.92 22.50 27.25
C LEU A 163 -3.67 22.90 28.52
N ASN A 164 -3.11 23.88 29.23
CA ASN A 164 -3.77 24.55 30.34
C ASN A 164 -4.26 23.62 31.47
N GLY A 165 -3.60 22.48 31.68
CA GLY A 165 -3.99 21.51 32.71
C GLY A 165 -5.31 20.79 32.39
N ALA A 166 -5.72 20.72 31.12
CA ALA A 166 -6.90 19.99 30.71
C ALA A 166 -6.83 18.52 31.16
N ALA A 167 -7.91 18.06 31.79
CA ALA A 167 -8.03 16.67 32.18
C ALA A 167 -8.28 15.78 30.95
N LYS A 168 -7.68 14.57 30.95
CA LYS A 168 -7.87 13.58 29.90
C LYS A 168 -9.30 13.01 29.88
N ASP A 169 -9.89 12.89 31.04
CA ASP A 169 -11.21 12.30 31.22
C ASP A 169 -12.30 13.12 30.52
N GLY A 170 -13.07 12.46 29.66
CA GLY A 170 -14.15 13.09 28.91
C GLY A 170 -13.71 13.82 27.64
N LEU A 171 -12.43 13.77 27.25
CA LEU A 171 -11.98 14.28 25.96
C LEU A 171 -12.33 13.29 24.85
N VAL A 172 -12.91 13.81 23.78
CA VAL A 172 -13.23 13.06 22.55
C VAL A 172 -12.49 13.68 21.40
N ALA A 173 -11.70 12.89 20.69
CA ALA A 173 -11.12 13.29 19.42
C ALA A 173 -12.14 13.02 18.29
N VAL A 174 -12.55 14.07 17.61
CA VAL A 174 -13.42 13.95 16.42
C VAL A 174 -12.57 14.23 15.19
N ILE A 175 -12.43 13.23 14.33
CA ILE A 175 -11.73 13.35 13.06
C ILE A 175 -12.80 13.44 11.98
N THR A 176 -12.84 14.56 11.24
CA THR A 176 -13.73 14.76 10.10
C THR A 176 -12.90 14.68 8.83
N ALA A 177 -13.36 13.88 7.87
CA ALA A 177 -12.80 13.85 6.53
C ALA A 177 -13.76 14.55 5.57
N GLU A 178 -13.21 15.13 4.50
CA GLU A 178 -14.00 15.65 3.40
C GLU A 178 -14.95 14.56 2.84
N PRO A 179 -16.20 14.88 2.48
CA PRO A 179 -17.18 13.90 2.02
C PRO A 179 -16.78 13.09 0.78
N SER A 180 -15.79 13.58 0.04
CA SER A 180 -15.21 12.90 -1.14
C SER A 180 -14.24 11.78 -0.78
N LEU A 181 -13.72 11.76 0.43
CA LEU A 181 -12.89 10.69 0.99
C LEU A 181 -13.81 9.75 1.77
N ARG A 182 -14.07 8.57 1.23
CA ARG A 182 -14.71 7.49 2.00
C ARG A 182 -13.73 6.99 3.06
N VAL A 183 -13.67 7.67 4.17
CA VAL A 183 -12.97 7.19 5.37
C VAL A 183 -14.05 6.81 6.35
N GLU A 184 -14.20 5.52 6.63
CA GLU A 184 -14.96 5.07 7.79
C GLU A 184 -14.10 5.38 9.02
N ILE A 185 -14.43 6.45 9.71
CA ILE A 185 -13.75 6.82 10.94
C ILE A 185 -14.60 6.29 12.09
N SER A 186 -14.01 5.41 12.88
CA SER A 186 -14.60 5.02 14.16
C SER A 186 -14.57 6.23 15.11
N PRO A 187 -15.69 6.71 15.62
CA PRO A 187 -15.77 8.01 16.31
C PRO A 187 -15.18 8.03 17.72
N VAL A 188 -14.62 6.93 18.20
CA VAL A 188 -14.06 6.86 19.55
C VAL A 188 -12.64 6.36 19.48
N VAL A 189 -11.68 7.26 19.64
CA VAL A 189 -10.28 6.91 19.90
C VAL A 189 -10.07 6.97 21.41
N GLU A 190 -9.77 5.83 22.04
CA GLU A 190 -9.27 5.83 23.40
C GLU A 190 -7.91 6.54 23.42
N LEU A 191 -7.83 7.63 24.18
CA LEU A 191 -6.58 8.32 24.41
C LEU A 191 -5.73 7.46 25.36
N THR A 192 -4.71 6.81 24.81
CA THR A 192 -3.75 6.06 25.63
C THR A 192 -2.61 6.97 26.08
N ASP A 193 -2.21 6.88 27.35
CA ASP A 193 -0.99 7.52 27.81
C ASP A 193 0.20 6.82 27.17
N THR A 194 0.97 7.53 26.37
CA THR A 194 2.30 7.07 25.99
C THR A 194 3.29 7.68 26.97
N ILE A 195 3.88 6.83 27.80
CA ILE A 195 5.00 7.18 28.68
C ILE A 195 6.26 7.35 27.85
#